data_034109f77a04ff480ab3f2f955314937
#
_entry.id   034109f77a04ff480ab3f2f955314937
#
_cell.length_a   1.000
_cell.length_b   1.000
_cell.length_c   1.000
_cell.angle_alpha   90.00
_cell.angle_beta   90.00
_cell.angle_gamma   90.00
#
_symmetry.space_group_name_H-M   'P 1'
#
loop_
_entity.id
_entity.type
_entity.pdbx_description
1 polymer ?
#
loop_
_entity_poly.entity_id
_entity_poly.type
_entity_poly.pdbx_seq_one_letter_code
_entity_poly.pdbx_strand_id
1 'polypeptide(L)'
;MAYADKCYVGKRVKLNLLDEGEVRQIHEATLDVIESVGVKFHSQKALDVLEANGATVDRESTVAKIPAAVVEKAMSTVPHEYVLGARNPEYDLPLDGEHIYISSDGCGVFARDPKTGEVRSSVKQDLADCAKVVQALDNVSATSAVVSAQDCPIETRVLHEFDACTRNSEKHNIVVSIKEDWEARSLLKMAEAMAGGRAELKKRPMFTAIICTVSPLHQERFGMDLALTLAEAGIPVSFYPMPILGATGPVTIAGSAVVNNAEFLSGAVLVQLAHPGAPVMHGGGPTAMYMNSGAYASNSPEALLLRSCQGHMADFYGVPAWYGAGATTAKEPGIQSAYENALAMFMAYANGADVTFGTGLLDGSRILCLENMLVDDEIIGMVKRILTGIEVSEETLAVDLIKKMGFNGNYLFDNHTRAHVRELWQARLGETGNYDGWKNAGARSTTEKAQEKVAEILAVPAAEFPADLGAEFDAIIAAAAREAAAV
;
A
#
# COMPACT_ATOMS: atom_id res chain seq x y z
N MET A 1 7.60 -8.75 21.53
CA MET A 1 6.63 -9.02 20.44
C MET A 1 7.24 -8.42 19.20
N ALA A 2 7.48 -9.20 18.14
CA ALA A 2 7.99 -8.69 16.89
C ALA A 2 7.02 -7.62 16.31
N TYR A 3 7.52 -6.74 15.46
CA TYR A 3 6.67 -5.70 14.87
C TYR A 3 5.52 -6.31 14.06
N ALA A 4 5.80 -7.37 13.29
CA ALA A 4 4.77 -8.09 12.54
C ALA A 4 3.63 -8.60 13.43
N ASP A 5 3.94 -9.13 14.62
CA ASP A 5 2.89 -9.59 15.56
C ASP A 5 1.90 -8.49 15.95
N LYS A 6 2.33 -7.21 15.96
CA LYS A 6 1.44 -6.07 16.19
C LYS A 6 0.50 -5.79 15.01
N CYS A 7 0.84 -6.29 13.84
CA CYS A 7 0.08 -6.15 12.60
C CYS A 7 -0.82 -7.36 12.32
N TYR A 8 -0.75 -8.40 13.15
CA TYR A 8 -1.64 -9.55 13.05
C TYR A 8 -3.08 -9.15 13.31
N VAL A 9 -3.98 -9.53 12.42
CA VAL A 9 -5.41 -9.17 12.54
C VAL A 9 -6.26 -10.40 12.81
N GLY A 10 -5.84 -11.58 12.37
CA GLY A 10 -6.62 -12.80 12.42
C GLY A 10 -7.80 -12.79 11.44
N LYS A 11 -8.11 -13.91 10.84
CA LYS A 11 -9.16 -14.02 9.80
C LYS A 11 -10.58 -14.24 10.37
N ARG A 12 -10.86 -13.85 11.62
CA ARG A 12 -12.17 -14.09 12.26
C ARG A 12 -13.30 -13.27 11.63
N VAL A 13 -12.99 -12.10 11.11
CA VAL A 13 -13.96 -11.23 10.42
C VAL A 13 -13.52 -11.08 8.98
N LYS A 14 -14.19 -11.77 8.04
CA LYS A 14 -13.99 -11.60 6.61
C LYS A 14 -15.30 -11.17 5.97
N LEU A 15 -15.25 -10.07 5.22
CA LEU A 15 -16.39 -9.58 4.45
C LEU A 15 -16.30 -10.17 3.03
N ASN A 16 -17.15 -11.14 2.73
CA ASN A 16 -17.24 -11.73 1.40
C ASN A 16 -18.35 -11.02 0.60
N LEU A 17 -17.95 -10.15 -0.33
CA LEU A 17 -18.87 -9.42 -1.20
C LEU A 17 -19.20 -10.17 -2.50
N LEU A 18 -18.36 -11.14 -2.87
CA LEU A 18 -18.56 -12.05 -3.99
C LEU A 18 -18.51 -13.49 -3.49
N ASP A 19 -19.34 -14.34 -4.04
CA ASP A 19 -19.21 -15.79 -3.85
C ASP A 19 -18.20 -16.39 -4.85
N GLU A 20 -17.85 -17.67 -4.63
CA GLU A 20 -16.86 -18.36 -5.48
C GLU A 20 -17.30 -18.46 -6.97
N GLY A 21 -18.61 -18.54 -7.23
CA GLY A 21 -19.15 -18.57 -8.59
C GLY A 21 -19.00 -17.21 -9.28
N GLU A 22 -19.26 -16.11 -8.57
CA GLU A 22 -19.10 -14.75 -9.08
C GLU A 22 -17.63 -14.41 -9.35
N VAL A 23 -16.72 -14.81 -8.44
CA VAL A 23 -15.27 -14.67 -8.64
C VAL A 23 -14.82 -15.43 -9.90
N ARG A 24 -15.29 -16.66 -10.09
CA ARG A 24 -14.99 -17.47 -11.28
C ARG A 24 -15.53 -16.83 -12.56
N GLN A 25 -16.74 -16.26 -12.54
CA GLN A 25 -17.29 -15.54 -13.69
C GLN A 25 -16.45 -14.33 -14.09
N ILE A 26 -15.93 -13.55 -13.11
CA ILE A 26 -15.01 -12.45 -13.40
C ILE A 26 -13.71 -12.97 -13.99
N HIS A 27 -13.17 -14.07 -13.47
CA HIS A 27 -11.97 -14.69 -14.01
C HIS A 27 -12.16 -15.16 -15.46
N GLU A 28 -13.22 -15.90 -15.74
CA GLU A 28 -13.53 -16.41 -17.09
C GLU A 28 -13.73 -15.26 -18.09
N ALA A 29 -14.45 -14.20 -17.70
CA ALA A 29 -14.61 -13.01 -18.52
C ALA A 29 -13.26 -12.28 -18.73
N THR A 30 -12.37 -12.30 -17.75
CA THR A 30 -11.02 -11.73 -17.87
C THR A 30 -10.19 -12.52 -18.89
N LEU A 31 -10.22 -13.86 -18.83
CA LEU A 31 -9.51 -14.72 -19.79
C LEU A 31 -10.04 -14.50 -21.21
N ASP A 32 -11.37 -14.42 -21.39
CA ASP A 32 -11.95 -14.12 -22.70
C ASP A 32 -11.48 -12.78 -23.26
N VAL A 33 -11.42 -11.72 -22.43
CA VAL A 33 -10.90 -10.41 -22.86
C VAL A 33 -9.42 -10.50 -23.25
N ILE A 34 -8.58 -11.14 -22.45
CA ILE A 34 -7.14 -11.27 -22.73
C ILE A 34 -6.88 -12.10 -24.00
N GLU A 35 -7.69 -13.14 -24.26
CA GLU A 35 -7.52 -14.02 -25.42
C GLU A 35 -8.17 -13.46 -26.69
N SER A 36 -9.36 -12.86 -26.60
CA SER A 36 -10.11 -12.39 -27.78
C SER A 36 -9.72 -10.98 -28.19
N VAL A 37 -9.64 -10.04 -27.27
CA VAL A 37 -9.22 -8.64 -27.50
C VAL A 37 -7.70 -8.52 -27.43
N GLY A 38 -7.09 -9.05 -26.38
CA GLY A 38 -5.67 -8.92 -26.07
C GLY A 38 -5.37 -7.70 -25.22
N VAL A 39 -4.10 -7.54 -24.87
CA VAL A 39 -3.56 -6.41 -24.12
C VAL A 39 -2.42 -5.77 -24.91
N LYS A 40 -2.35 -4.46 -24.89
CA LYS A 40 -1.32 -3.70 -25.60
C LYS A 40 -0.04 -3.58 -24.79
N PHE A 41 1.09 -4.01 -25.39
CA PHE A 41 2.41 -3.95 -24.77
C PHE A 41 3.33 -3.06 -25.62
N HIS A 42 3.75 -1.93 -25.07
CA HIS A 42 4.65 -1.01 -25.78
C HIS A 42 6.14 -1.42 -25.70
N SER A 43 6.46 -2.49 -24.98
CA SER A 43 7.80 -3.08 -24.86
C SER A 43 8.00 -4.21 -25.87
N GLN A 44 9.02 -4.11 -26.75
CA GLN A 44 9.38 -5.19 -27.66
C GLN A 44 9.89 -6.42 -26.92
N LYS A 45 10.66 -6.21 -25.83
CA LYS A 45 11.13 -7.30 -24.95
C LYS A 45 9.97 -8.08 -24.35
N ALA A 46 8.91 -7.38 -23.89
CA ALA A 46 7.70 -8.04 -23.39
C ALA A 46 6.99 -8.86 -24.48
N LEU A 47 6.85 -8.30 -25.69
CA LEU A 47 6.24 -9.00 -26.83
C LEU A 47 7.06 -10.25 -27.22
N ASP A 48 8.39 -10.18 -27.20
CA ASP A 48 9.26 -11.33 -27.48
C ASP A 48 9.06 -12.46 -26.47
N VAL A 49 8.98 -12.13 -25.18
CA VAL A 49 8.72 -13.11 -24.10
C VAL A 49 7.35 -13.75 -24.28
N LEU A 50 6.30 -12.98 -24.55
CA LEU A 50 4.93 -13.48 -24.71
C LEU A 50 4.82 -14.38 -25.94
N GLU A 51 5.36 -13.98 -27.09
CA GLU A 51 5.33 -14.76 -28.32
C GLU A 51 6.09 -16.08 -28.17
N ALA A 52 7.28 -16.07 -27.56
CA ALA A 52 8.07 -17.27 -27.30
C ALA A 52 7.36 -18.28 -26.39
N ASN A 53 6.38 -17.82 -25.60
CA ASN A 53 5.61 -18.67 -24.66
C ASN A 53 4.18 -18.97 -25.13
N GLY A 54 3.84 -18.68 -26.39
CA GLY A 54 2.60 -19.14 -27.02
C GLY A 54 1.49 -18.08 -27.11
N ALA A 55 1.75 -16.83 -26.80
CA ALA A 55 0.83 -15.74 -27.11
C ALA A 55 0.86 -15.42 -28.62
N THR A 56 -0.27 -14.97 -29.16
CA THR A 56 -0.33 -14.41 -30.52
C THR A 56 -0.05 -12.92 -30.46
N VAL A 57 1.03 -12.50 -31.12
CA VAL A 57 1.49 -11.11 -31.08
C VAL A 57 1.29 -10.43 -32.43
N ASP A 58 0.59 -9.31 -32.43
CA ASP A 58 0.56 -8.37 -33.56
C ASP A 58 1.55 -7.22 -33.26
N ARG A 59 2.67 -7.24 -33.97
CA ARG A 59 3.78 -6.28 -33.78
C ARG A 59 3.47 -4.89 -34.28
N GLU A 60 2.56 -4.74 -35.24
CA GLU A 60 2.16 -3.43 -35.77
C GLU A 60 1.28 -2.68 -34.76
N SER A 61 0.28 -3.35 -34.22
CA SER A 61 -0.60 -2.77 -33.19
C SER A 61 -0.05 -2.90 -31.76
N THR A 62 1.04 -3.65 -31.56
CA THR A 62 1.66 -4.00 -30.28
C THR A 62 0.71 -4.75 -29.31
N VAL A 63 -0.22 -5.53 -29.86
CA VAL A 63 -1.20 -6.28 -29.07
C VAL A 63 -0.75 -7.74 -28.94
N ALA A 64 -0.79 -8.24 -27.71
CA ALA A 64 -0.61 -9.65 -27.40
C ALA A 64 -1.93 -10.25 -26.93
N LYS A 65 -2.35 -11.34 -27.58
CA LYS A 65 -3.47 -12.20 -27.17
C LYS A 65 -2.89 -13.42 -26.48
N ILE A 66 -3.21 -13.58 -25.20
CA ILE A 66 -2.60 -14.60 -24.35
C ILE A 66 -3.65 -15.71 -24.11
N PRO A 67 -3.44 -16.94 -24.60
CA PRO A 67 -4.36 -18.04 -24.37
C PRO A 67 -4.53 -18.35 -22.88
N ALA A 68 -5.74 -18.74 -22.46
CA ALA A 68 -6.06 -19.10 -21.08
C ALA A 68 -5.06 -20.10 -20.48
N ALA A 69 -4.67 -21.14 -21.23
CA ALA A 69 -3.70 -22.14 -20.77
C ALA A 69 -2.30 -21.56 -20.47
N VAL A 70 -1.90 -20.48 -21.18
CA VAL A 70 -0.63 -19.78 -20.91
C VAL A 70 -0.75 -18.97 -19.61
N VAL A 71 -1.89 -18.30 -19.40
CA VAL A 71 -2.18 -17.56 -18.15
C VAL A 71 -2.15 -18.51 -16.96
N GLU A 72 -2.89 -19.62 -17.01
CA GLU A 72 -2.97 -20.61 -15.93
C GLU A 72 -1.59 -21.21 -15.60
N LYS A 73 -0.83 -21.59 -16.62
CA LYS A 73 0.54 -22.11 -16.46
C LYS A 73 1.46 -21.08 -15.80
N ALA A 74 1.44 -19.84 -16.24
CA ALA A 74 2.26 -18.79 -15.67
C ALA A 74 1.87 -18.52 -14.20
N MET A 75 0.58 -18.36 -13.92
CA MET A 75 0.08 -18.09 -12.57
C MET A 75 0.33 -19.22 -11.58
N SER A 76 0.48 -20.47 -12.03
CA SER A 76 0.84 -21.61 -11.17
C SER A 76 2.26 -21.55 -10.60
N THR A 77 3.11 -20.61 -11.05
CA THR A 77 4.47 -20.43 -10.57
C THR A 77 4.64 -19.27 -9.57
N VAL A 78 3.58 -18.51 -9.33
CA VAL A 78 3.61 -17.36 -8.41
C VAL A 78 3.85 -17.83 -6.97
N PRO A 79 4.78 -17.20 -6.22
CA PRO A 79 4.92 -17.49 -4.81
C PRO A 79 3.74 -16.89 -4.02
N HIS A 80 3.14 -17.70 -3.15
CA HIS A 80 2.01 -17.28 -2.32
C HIS A 80 2.45 -16.51 -1.06
N GLU A 81 3.65 -16.78 -0.60
CA GLU A 81 4.19 -16.21 0.63
C GLU A 81 5.62 -15.71 0.39
N TYR A 82 5.95 -14.55 0.89
CA TYR A 82 7.30 -14.00 0.89
C TYR A 82 7.41 -12.84 1.91
N VAL A 83 8.62 -12.36 2.15
CA VAL A 83 8.88 -11.30 3.13
C VAL A 83 9.27 -10.02 2.42
N LEU A 84 8.67 -8.90 2.81
CA LEU A 84 9.14 -7.57 2.45
C LEU A 84 10.18 -7.14 3.50
N GLY A 85 11.45 -7.09 3.11
CA GLY A 85 12.55 -6.77 3.99
C GLY A 85 12.62 -5.28 4.32
N ALA A 86 12.93 -4.97 5.56
CA ALA A 86 13.12 -3.61 6.06
C ALA A 86 14.61 -3.34 6.34
N ARG A 87 15.02 -2.07 6.47
CA ARG A 87 16.39 -1.73 6.84
C ARG A 87 16.79 -2.34 8.20
N ASN A 88 15.87 -2.30 9.17
CA ASN A 88 15.99 -3.07 10.41
C ASN A 88 15.11 -4.32 10.32
N PRO A 89 15.66 -5.54 10.46
CA PRO A 89 14.88 -6.78 10.37
C PRO A 89 13.71 -6.91 11.34
N GLU A 90 13.68 -6.14 12.42
CA GLU A 90 12.53 -6.10 13.32
C GLU A 90 11.25 -5.60 12.64
N TYR A 91 11.37 -4.84 11.55
CA TYR A 91 10.28 -4.28 10.76
C TYR A 91 10.01 -5.08 9.48
N ASP A 92 10.57 -6.27 9.32
CA ASP A 92 10.24 -7.13 8.19
C ASP A 92 8.74 -7.48 8.19
N LEU A 93 8.15 -7.53 7.00
CA LEU A 93 6.73 -7.73 6.80
C LEU A 93 6.48 -9.05 6.06
N PRO A 94 6.21 -10.17 6.77
CA PRO A 94 5.80 -11.40 6.12
C PRO A 94 4.43 -11.23 5.48
N LEU A 95 4.33 -11.52 4.18
CA LEU A 95 3.07 -11.64 3.45
C LEU A 95 2.64 -13.09 3.49
N ASP A 96 1.82 -13.45 4.46
CA ASP A 96 1.40 -14.82 4.79
C ASP A 96 -0.13 -14.96 4.79
N GLY A 97 -0.84 -13.92 4.37
CA GLY A 97 -2.28 -13.86 4.34
C GLY A 97 -2.95 -13.75 5.73
N GLU A 98 -2.19 -13.56 6.79
CA GLU A 98 -2.71 -13.37 8.16
C GLU A 98 -2.42 -11.97 8.72
N HIS A 99 -1.30 -11.38 8.29
CA HIS A 99 -0.91 -10.02 8.64
C HIS A 99 -1.42 -9.02 7.61
N ILE A 100 -1.90 -7.88 8.09
CA ILE A 100 -2.32 -6.76 7.25
C ILE A 100 -1.47 -5.54 7.56
N TYR A 101 -0.87 -4.96 6.54
CA TYR A 101 0.00 -3.82 6.63
C TYR A 101 -0.61 -2.59 5.99
N ILE A 102 -0.21 -1.41 6.43
CA ILE A 102 -0.52 -0.17 5.74
C ILE A 102 0.74 0.65 5.50
N SER A 103 0.81 1.26 4.33
CA SER A 103 1.87 2.17 3.96
C SER A 103 1.36 3.61 3.82
N SER A 104 2.28 4.55 3.86
CA SER A 104 2.03 5.82 3.21
C SER A 104 1.79 5.60 1.71
N ASP A 105 1.25 6.57 1.01
CA ASP A 105 1.00 6.47 -0.45
C ASP A 105 2.09 7.22 -1.23
N GLY A 106 2.01 7.24 -2.53
CA GLY A 106 2.90 8.01 -3.38
C GLY A 106 2.15 8.61 -4.58
N CYS A 107 2.58 9.77 -5.04
CA CYS A 107 2.15 10.54 -6.24
C CYS A 107 1.71 11.98 -5.96
N GLY A 108 1.71 12.44 -4.70
CA GLY A 108 1.41 13.83 -4.39
C GLY A 108 2.45 14.81 -4.94
N VAL A 109 2.04 16.05 -5.12
CA VAL A 109 2.91 17.14 -5.59
C VAL A 109 2.86 18.36 -4.66
N PHE A 110 2.07 18.25 -3.59
CA PHE A 110 1.91 19.29 -2.59
C PHE A 110 2.11 18.74 -1.18
N ALA A 111 2.52 19.61 -0.28
CA ALA A 111 2.57 19.33 1.15
C ALA A 111 1.85 20.46 1.91
N ARG A 112 1.08 20.08 2.92
CA ARG A 112 0.47 21.01 3.85
C ARG A 112 1.45 21.27 4.99
N ASP A 113 1.79 22.54 5.23
CA ASP A 113 2.61 22.92 6.36
C ASP A 113 1.83 22.68 7.67
N PRO A 114 2.34 21.86 8.60
CA PRO A 114 1.58 21.50 9.81
C PRO A 114 1.41 22.66 10.79
N LYS A 115 2.20 23.74 10.69
CA LYS A 115 2.11 24.91 11.58
C LYS A 115 1.14 25.96 11.05
N THR A 116 1.23 26.26 9.75
CA THR A 116 0.45 27.35 9.13
C THR A 116 -0.81 26.85 8.45
N GLY A 117 -0.87 25.55 8.07
CA GLY A 117 -1.95 24.97 7.26
C GLY A 117 -1.86 25.36 5.78
N GLU A 118 -0.83 26.07 5.36
CA GLU A 118 -0.63 26.47 3.96
C GLU A 118 -0.23 25.27 3.10
N VAL A 119 -0.80 25.18 1.90
CA VAL A 119 -0.47 24.14 0.91
C VAL A 119 0.53 24.72 -0.09
N ARG A 120 1.66 24.06 -0.24
CA ARG A 120 2.77 24.45 -1.13
C ARG A 120 3.28 23.25 -1.93
N SER A 121 4.08 23.53 -2.96
CA SER A 121 4.83 22.49 -3.67
C SER A 121 5.70 21.70 -2.69
N SER A 122 5.74 20.37 -2.88
CA SER A 122 6.50 19.46 -2.03
C SER A 122 8.00 19.51 -2.36
N VAL A 123 8.82 19.19 -1.36
CA VAL A 123 10.29 19.14 -1.44
C VAL A 123 10.82 17.86 -0.79
N LYS A 124 12.10 17.53 -0.99
CA LYS A 124 12.73 16.32 -0.40
C LYS A 124 12.59 16.27 1.12
N GLN A 125 12.59 17.41 1.81
CA GLN A 125 12.43 17.47 3.27
C GLN A 125 11.05 16.96 3.72
N ASP A 126 9.99 17.17 2.94
CA ASP A 126 8.65 16.67 3.27
C ASP A 126 8.62 15.13 3.31
N LEU A 127 9.40 14.48 2.44
CA LEU A 127 9.56 13.03 2.46
C LEU A 127 10.34 12.54 3.69
N ALA A 128 11.41 13.24 4.05
CA ALA A 128 12.17 12.95 5.25
C ALA A 128 11.31 13.07 6.51
N ASP A 129 10.50 14.13 6.61
CA ASP A 129 9.58 14.36 7.71
C ASP A 129 8.47 13.31 7.76
N CYS A 130 7.90 12.96 6.60
CA CYS A 130 6.92 11.88 6.48
C CYS A 130 7.50 10.54 6.94
N ALA A 131 8.70 10.18 6.48
CA ALA A 131 9.36 8.94 6.88
C ALA A 131 9.63 8.87 8.40
N LYS A 132 10.00 10.01 9.03
CA LYS A 132 10.12 10.11 10.50
C LYS A 132 8.79 9.89 11.21
N VAL A 133 7.69 10.45 10.69
CA VAL A 133 6.36 10.23 11.24
C VAL A 133 5.97 8.76 11.08
N VAL A 134 6.15 8.15 9.91
CA VAL A 134 5.91 6.72 9.67
C VAL A 134 6.71 5.85 10.65
N GLN A 135 7.99 6.18 10.90
CA GLN A 135 8.83 5.44 11.85
C GLN A 135 8.25 5.47 13.27
N ALA A 136 7.66 6.58 13.68
CA ALA A 136 7.09 6.76 15.02
C ALA A 136 5.70 6.13 15.21
N LEU A 137 4.98 5.79 14.13
CA LEU A 137 3.63 5.24 14.18
C LEU A 137 3.66 3.71 14.25
N ASP A 138 2.90 3.13 15.19
CA ASP A 138 2.85 1.69 15.38
C ASP A 138 2.08 0.95 14.25
N ASN A 139 1.07 1.59 13.66
CA ASN A 139 0.20 0.95 12.70
C ASN A 139 0.64 1.17 11.25
N VAL A 140 1.42 2.20 10.94
CA VAL A 140 1.93 2.43 9.58
C VAL A 140 3.21 1.63 9.38
N SER A 141 3.17 0.64 8.49
CA SER A 141 4.16 -0.45 8.42
C SER A 141 5.27 -0.21 7.40
N ALA A 142 5.01 0.61 6.38
CA ALA A 142 5.98 0.88 5.32
C ALA A 142 5.94 2.36 4.92
N THR A 143 7.06 2.86 4.43
CA THR A 143 7.19 4.21 3.88
C THR A 143 7.21 4.19 2.36
N SER A 144 6.81 5.29 1.74
CA SER A 144 6.92 5.51 0.30
C SER A 144 7.25 6.97 0.01
N ALA A 145 7.62 7.27 -1.23
CA ALA A 145 7.69 8.65 -1.70
C ALA A 145 6.28 9.23 -1.86
N VAL A 146 5.67 9.64 -0.74
CA VAL A 146 4.29 10.15 -0.64
C VAL A 146 4.04 11.33 -1.56
N VAL A 147 5.06 12.17 -1.72
CA VAL A 147 5.08 13.34 -2.59
C VAL A 147 6.37 13.40 -3.38
N SER A 148 6.38 14.12 -4.48
CA SER A 148 7.56 14.29 -5.32
C SER A 148 8.55 15.28 -4.71
N ALA A 149 9.85 14.95 -4.72
CA ALA A 149 10.94 15.83 -4.31
C ALA A 149 11.23 16.85 -5.42
N GLN A 150 10.38 17.89 -5.57
CA GLN A 150 10.42 18.80 -6.70
C GLN A 150 11.64 19.74 -6.70
N ASP A 151 12.34 19.84 -5.59
CA ASP A 151 13.62 20.54 -5.44
C ASP A 151 14.83 19.71 -5.87
N CYS A 152 14.63 18.44 -6.25
CA CYS A 152 15.67 17.55 -6.79
C CYS A 152 15.61 17.47 -8.31
N PRO A 153 16.75 17.21 -9.00
CA PRO A 153 16.78 17.01 -10.44
C PRO A 153 15.82 15.91 -10.88
N ILE A 154 15.05 16.16 -11.96
CA ILE A 154 13.99 15.26 -12.40
C ILE A 154 14.52 13.88 -12.81
N GLU A 155 15.73 13.85 -13.34
CA GLU A 155 16.41 12.66 -13.84
C GLU A 155 16.79 11.70 -12.71
N THR A 156 17.16 12.22 -11.53
CA THR A 156 17.59 11.40 -10.37
C THR A 156 16.62 11.46 -9.20
N ARG A 157 15.46 12.06 -9.40
CA ARG A 157 14.48 12.35 -8.35
C ARG A 157 14.08 11.12 -7.56
N VAL A 158 13.79 10.00 -8.22
CA VAL A 158 13.40 8.75 -7.56
C VAL A 158 14.48 8.23 -6.60
N LEU A 159 15.77 8.44 -6.92
CA LEU A 159 16.87 8.06 -6.04
C LEU A 159 16.94 8.95 -4.80
N HIS A 160 16.69 10.25 -4.95
CA HIS A 160 16.62 11.18 -3.84
C HIS A 160 15.40 10.92 -2.95
N GLU A 161 14.28 10.49 -3.52
CA GLU A 161 13.07 10.10 -2.82
C GLU A 161 13.31 8.83 -2.00
N PHE A 162 13.92 7.81 -2.61
CA PHE A 162 14.32 6.58 -1.92
C PHE A 162 15.32 6.85 -0.78
N ASP A 163 16.31 7.68 -1.02
CA ASP A 163 17.30 8.13 -0.04
C ASP A 163 16.64 8.82 1.15
N ALA A 164 15.74 9.78 0.91
CA ALA A 164 15.04 10.50 1.97
C ALA A 164 14.21 9.57 2.86
N CYS A 165 13.45 8.66 2.26
CA CYS A 165 12.66 7.67 2.98
C CYS A 165 13.54 6.72 3.79
N THR A 166 14.57 6.17 3.18
CA THR A 166 15.43 5.15 3.78
C THR A 166 16.32 5.70 4.92
N ARG A 167 16.81 6.95 4.81
CA ARG A 167 17.59 7.59 5.88
C ARG A 167 16.75 7.91 7.12
N ASN A 168 15.46 8.14 6.96
CA ASN A 168 14.59 8.62 8.03
C ASN A 168 13.63 7.55 8.59
N SER A 169 13.58 6.36 7.98
CA SER A 169 12.83 5.21 8.49
C SER A 169 13.62 3.92 8.36
N GLU A 170 13.41 3.00 9.29
CA GLU A 170 13.96 1.64 9.27
C GLU A 170 12.99 0.64 8.66
N LYS A 171 11.75 1.06 8.36
CA LYS A 171 10.68 0.24 7.81
C LYS A 171 10.89 -0.05 6.32
N HIS A 172 10.12 -0.99 5.77
CA HIS A 172 10.13 -1.32 4.35
C HIS A 172 9.82 -0.08 3.49
N ASN A 173 10.44 -0.01 2.31
CA ASN A 173 10.25 1.12 1.39
C ASN A 173 9.47 0.67 0.14
N ILE A 174 8.55 1.51 -0.30
CA ILE A 174 7.76 1.32 -1.51
C ILE A 174 8.18 2.37 -2.52
N VAL A 175 8.60 1.93 -3.69
CA VAL A 175 9.11 2.82 -4.74
C VAL A 175 8.08 2.94 -5.84
N VAL A 176 7.72 4.17 -6.12
CA VAL A 176 6.86 4.57 -7.23
C VAL A 176 7.66 5.43 -8.22
N SER A 177 7.16 5.58 -9.42
CA SER A 177 7.72 6.54 -10.40
C SER A 177 9.12 6.23 -10.93
N ILE A 178 9.55 4.95 -10.93
CA ILE A 178 10.72 4.52 -11.70
C ILE A 178 10.35 4.64 -13.19
N LYS A 179 11.19 5.30 -13.99
CA LYS A 179 10.91 5.58 -15.42
C LYS A 179 11.88 4.90 -16.35
N GLU A 180 13.13 4.78 -15.96
CA GLU A 180 14.21 4.31 -16.81
C GLU A 180 14.95 3.12 -16.18
N ASP A 181 15.47 2.24 -17.02
CA ASP A 181 16.19 1.05 -16.57
C ASP A 181 17.46 1.38 -15.74
N TRP A 182 18.13 2.49 -16.04
CA TRP A 182 19.28 2.93 -15.25
C TRP A 182 18.87 3.42 -13.83
N GLU A 183 17.67 3.98 -13.66
CA GLU A 183 17.13 4.29 -12.34
C GLU A 183 16.88 3.01 -11.54
N ALA A 184 16.28 1.99 -12.16
CA ALA A 184 16.08 0.68 -11.53
C ALA A 184 17.40 0.04 -11.13
N ARG A 185 18.41 0.06 -12.01
CA ARG A 185 19.76 -0.46 -11.68
C ARG A 185 20.42 0.32 -10.53
N SER A 186 20.19 1.63 -10.45
CA SER A 186 20.75 2.45 -9.37
C SER A 186 20.02 2.17 -8.04
N LEU A 187 18.70 2.03 -8.03
CA LEU A 187 17.92 1.60 -6.88
C LEU A 187 18.35 0.19 -6.40
N LEU A 188 18.56 -0.73 -7.32
CA LEU A 188 19.06 -2.07 -6.99
C LEU A 188 20.42 -2.00 -6.30
N LYS A 189 21.36 -1.17 -6.76
CA LYS A 189 22.65 -0.96 -6.08
C LYS A 189 22.47 -0.40 -4.66
N MET A 190 21.59 0.59 -4.46
CA MET A 190 21.28 1.11 -3.12
C MET A 190 20.68 0.02 -2.22
N ALA A 191 19.76 -0.80 -2.75
CA ALA A 191 19.17 -1.90 -2.02
C ALA A 191 20.16 -3.04 -1.73
N GLU A 192 21.06 -3.38 -2.68
CA GLU A 192 22.14 -4.34 -2.47
C GLU A 192 23.11 -3.89 -1.38
N ALA A 193 23.44 -2.59 -1.33
CA ALA A 193 24.26 -2.02 -0.27
C ALA A 193 23.60 -2.18 1.12
N MET A 194 22.28 -1.94 1.22
CA MET A 194 21.53 -2.14 2.46
C MET A 194 21.43 -3.62 2.88
N ALA A 195 21.24 -4.51 1.91
CA ALA A 195 21.04 -5.94 2.16
C ALA A 195 22.34 -6.69 2.46
N GLY A 196 23.51 -6.10 2.14
CA GLY A 196 24.81 -6.79 2.19
C GLY A 196 25.10 -7.63 0.95
N GLY A 197 24.48 -7.30 -0.18
CA GLY A 197 24.71 -7.87 -1.50
C GLY A 197 23.48 -8.47 -2.18
N ARG A 198 23.62 -8.77 -3.47
CA ARG A 198 22.51 -9.23 -4.34
C ARG A 198 21.85 -10.53 -3.88
N ALA A 199 22.61 -11.47 -3.33
CA ALA A 199 22.07 -12.74 -2.85
C ALA A 199 21.19 -12.57 -1.61
N GLU A 200 21.54 -11.67 -0.72
CA GLU A 200 20.75 -11.33 0.46
C GLU A 200 19.53 -10.47 0.09
N LEU A 201 19.68 -9.53 -0.84
CA LEU A 201 18.56 -8.75 -1.38
C LEU A 201 17.47 -9.66 -1.96
N LYS A 202 17.84 -10.71 -2.70
CA LYS A 202 16.86 -11.65 -3.28
C LYS A 202 16.08 -12.43 -2.22
N LYS A 203 16.68 -12.71 -1.06
CA LYS A 203 16.00 -13.39 0.06
C LYS A 203 15.12 -12.45 0.87
N ARG A 204 15.53 -11.20 0.96
CA ARG A 204 14.90 -10.14 1.77
C ARG A 204 14.84 -8.84 0.97
N PRO A 205 13.89 -8.71 0.02
CA PRO A 205 13.78 -7.51 -0.82
C PRO A 205 13.57 -6.24 0.01
N MET A 206 14.47 -5.27 -0.12
CA MET A 206 14.49 -4.03 0.66
C MET A 206 13.51 -2.96 0.18
N PHE A 207 12.87 -3.22 -0.95
CA PHE A 207 11.78 -2.38 -1.45
C PHE A 207 10.82 -3.19 -2.32
N THR A 208 9.63 -2.65 -2.53
CA THR A 208 8.64 -3.11 -3.50
C THR A 208 8.46 -2.04 -4.56
N ALA A 209 8.37 -2.42 -5.82
CA ALA A 209 8.14 -1.50 -6.92
C ALA A 209 6.67 -1.52 -7.38
N ILE A 210 6.08 -0.33 -7.52
CA ILE A 210 4.78 -0.15 -8.17
C ILE A 210 5.00 0.07 -9.66
N ILE A 211 4.30 -0.73 -10.47
CA ILE A 211 4.26 -0.61 -11.93
C ILE A 211 2.83 -0.29 -12.36
N CYS A 212 2.58 0.96 -12.71
CA CYS A 212 1.27 1.39 -13.20
C CYS A 212 0.99 0.86 -14.60
N THR A 213 -0.28 0.55 -14.87
CA THR A 213 -0.80 0.27 -16.20
C THR A 213 -1.46 1.52 -16.79
N VAL A 214 -1.88 1.47 -18.03
CA VAL A 214 -2.65 2.53 -18.69
C VAL A 214 -4.01 1.95 -19.07
N SER A 215 -5.02 2.18 -18.25
CA SER A 215 -6.37 1.67 -18.52
C SER A 215 -7.04 2.40 -19.70
N PRO A 216 -7.78 1.69 -20.60
CA PRO A 216 -8.03 0.25 -20.55
C PRO A 216 -7.00 -0.59 -21.32
N LEU A 217 -6.57 -1.70 -20.73
CA LEU A 217 -5.87 -2.79 -21.39
C LEU A 217 -4.51 -2.45 -22.02
N HIS A 218 -3.76 -1.47 -21.47
CA HIS A 218 -2.40 -1.15 -21.90
C HIS A 218 -1.39 -1.41 -20.79
N GLN A 219 -0.29 -2.07 -21.16
CA GLN A 219 0.94 -2.14 -20.39
C GLN A 219 1.92 -1.10 -20.92
N GLU A 220 2.39 -0.23 -20.04
CA GLU A 220 3.31 0.84 -20.42
C GLU A 220 4.72 0.27 -20.72
N ARG A 221 5.45 0.87 -21.68
CA ARG A 221 6.74 0.36 -22.15
C ARG A 221 7.77 0.26 -21.04
N PHE A 222 8.03 1.36 -20.38
CA PHE A 222 9.07 1.41 -19.35
C PHE A 222 8.69 0.51 -18.15
N GLY A 223 7.42 0.51 -17.74
CA GLY A 223 6.92 -0.34 -16.68
C GLY A 223 7.18 -1.82 -16.91
N MET A 224 7.01 -2.31 -18.14
CA MET A 224 7.26 -3.73 -18.45
C MET A 224 8.73 -4.10 -18.46
N ASP A 225 9.59 -3.26 -19.03
CA ASP A 225 11.04 -3.48 -19.02
C ASP A 225 11.59 -3.43 -17.58
N LEU A 226 11.09 -2.50 -16.78
CA LEU A 226 11.42 -2.37 -15.34
C LEU A 226 10.95 -3.59 -14.55
N ALA A 227 9.70 -4.05 -14.77
CA ALA A 227 9.17 -5.24 -14.11
C ALA A 227 10.06 -6.47 -14.34
N LEU A 228 10.55 -6.66 -15.57
CA LEU A 228 11.45 -7.76 -15.91
C LEU A 228 12.82 -7.60 -15.21
N THR A 229 13.40 -6.41 -15.20
CA THR A 229 14.67 -6.12 -14.53
C THR A 229 14.59 -6.34 -13.01
N LEU A 230 13.52 -5.87 -12.39
CA LEU A 230 13.31 -5.98 -10.95
C LEU A 230 12.99 -7.42 -10.54
N ALA A 231 12.15 -8.11 -11.31
CA ALA A 231 11.80 -9.51 -11.07
C ALA A 231 13.03 -10.44 -11.15
N GLU A 232 13.96 -10.21 -12.08
CA GLU A 232 15.24 -10.93 -12.15
C GLU A 232 16.05 -10.77 -10.85
N ALA A 233 16.00 -9.60 -10.24
CA ALA A 233 16.66 -9.32 -8.98
C ALA A 233 15.89 -9.86 -7.75
N GLY A 234 14.68 -10.38 -7.93
CA GLY A 234 13.82 -10.87 -6.84
C GLY A 234 13.08 -9.76 -6.08
N ILE A 235 13.00 -8.57 -6.64
CA ILE A 235 12.23 -7.45 -6.08
C ILE A 235 10.75 -7.69 -6.36
N PRO A 236 9.86 -7.61 -5.34
CA PRO A 236 8.42 -7.70 -5.54
C PRO A 236 7.91 -6.59 -6.46
N VAL A 237 7.13 -6.99 -7.48
CA VAL A 237 6.51 -6.08 -8.42
C VAL A 237 5.00 -6.07 -8.18
N SER A 238 4.46 -4.89 -7.87
CA SER A 238 3.02 -4.68 -7.78
C SER A 238 2.53 -4.06 -9.09
N PHE A 239 1.80 -4.83 -9.90
CA PHE A 239 1.08 -4.26 -11.04
C PHE A 239 -0.13 -3.49 -10.54
N TYR A 240 -0.26 -2.24 -10.99
CA TYR A 240 -1.15 -1.27 -10.38
C TYR A 240 -2.15 -0.68 -11.39
N PRO A 241 -3.17 -1.46 -11.81
CA PRO A 241 -4.24 -0.95 -12.65
C PRO A 241 -5.15 0.04 -11.91
N MET A 242 -5.58 1.06 -12.61
CA MET A 242 -6.45 2.13 -12.08
C MET A 242 -7.59 2.47 -13.05
N PRO A 243 -8.44 1.51 -13.47
CA PRO A 243 -9.60 1.86 -14.27
C PRO A 243 -10.57 2.74 -13.47
N ILE A 244 -11.13 3.74 -14.16
CA ILE A 244 -12.11 4.67 -13.62
C ILE A 244 -13.48 4.29 -14.18
N LEU A 245 -14.43 3.97 -13.28
CA LEU A 245 -15.82 3.63 -13.63
C LEU A 245 -16.43 4.68 -14.56
N GLY A 246 -16.85 4.23 -15.75
CA GLY A 246 -17.49 5.08 -16.76
C GLY A 246 -16.54 5.96 -17.59
N ALA A 247 -15.21 5.87 -17.35
CA ALA A 247 -14.20 6.60 -18.13
C ALA A 247 -13.20 5.64 -18.80
N THR A 248 -12.35 4.97 -18.02
CA THR A 248 -11.35 4.03 -18.53
C THR A 248 -11.69 2.56 -18.21
N GLY A 249 -12.88 2.33 -17.71
CA GLY A 249 -13.52 1.03 -17.54
C GLY A 249 -15.04 1.17 -17.68
N PRO A 250 -15.78 0.06 -17.86
CA PRO A 250 -17.24 0.08 -17.82
C PRO A 250 -17.76 0.75 -16.54
N VAL A 251 -18.95 1.38 -16.62
CA VAL A 251 -19.55 2.02 -15.43
C VAL A 251 -20.03 1.01 -14.39
N THR A 252 -20.19 -0.25 -14.79
CA THR A 252 -20.55 -1.34 -13.87
C THR A 252 -19.30 -1.83 -13.13
N ILE A 253 -19.43 -2.06 -11.83
CA ILE A 253 -18.33 -2.50 -10.96
C ILE A 253 -17.71 -3.80 -11.48
N ALA A 254 -18.54 -4.82 -11.78
CA ALA A 254 -18.06 -6.10 -12.32
C ALA A 254 -17.31 -5.94 -13.65
N GLY A 255 -17.81 -5.09 -14.57
CA GLY A 255 -17.13 -4.84 -15.85
C GLY A 255 -15.77 -4.15 -15.68
N SER A 256 -15.68 -3.17 -14.77
CA SER A 256 -14.39 -2.55 -14.44
C SER A 256 -13.46 -3.50 -13.67
N ALA A 257 -14.00 -4.43 -12.87
CA ALA A 257 -13.21 -5.49 -12.24
C ALA A 257 -12.56 -6.40 -13.31
N VAL A 258 -13.24 -6.72 -14.39
CA VAL A 258 -12.65 -7.48 -15.53
C VAL A 258 -11.47 -6.71 -16.15
N VAL A 259 -11.62 -5.41 -16.41
CA VAL A 259 -10.51 -4.59 -16.97
C VAL A 259 -9.34 -4.52 -15.99
N ASN A 260 -9.61 -4.25 -14.71
CA ASN A 260 -8.60 -4.21 -13.66
C ASN A 260 -7.81 -5.53 -13.59
N ASN A 261 -8.52 -6.64 -13.61
CA ASN A 261 -7.94 -7.97 -13.50
C ASN A 261 -7.17 -8.38 -14.78
N ALA A 262 -7.62 -7.98 -15.96
CA ALA A 262 -6.91 -8.23 -17.23
C ALA A 262 -5.56 -7.50 -17.28
N GLU A 263 -5.52 -6.28 -16.81
CA GLU A 263 -4.28 -5.48 -16.73
C GLU A 263 -3.31 -6.08 -15.71
N PHE A 264 -3.78 -6.50 -14.53
CA PHE A 264 -2.96 -7.20 -13.55
C PHE A 264 -2.41 -8.51 -14.13
N LEU A 265 -3.31 -9.41 -14.60
CA LEU A 265 -2.91 -10.74 -15.06
C LEU A 265 -1.90 -10.67 -16.21
N SER A 266 -2.11 -9.78 -17.18
CA SER A 266 -1.19 -9.69 -18.32
C SER A 266 0.23 -9.28 -17.92
N GLY A 267 0.38 -8.40 -16.91
CA GLY A 267 1.68 -8.04 -16.34
C GLY A 267 2.29 -9.17 -15.50
N ALA A 268 1.50 -9.79 -14.62
CA ALA A 268 1.94 -10.91 -13.79
C ALA A 268 2.37 -12.10 -14.64
N VAL A 269 1.60 -12.45 -15.67
CA VAL A 269 1.94 -13.52 -16.64
C VAL A 269 3.27 -13.25 -17.34
N LEU A 270 3.50 -12.01 -17.82
CA LEU A 270 4.77 -11.63 -18.44
C LEU A 270 5.94 -11.90 -17.49
N VAL A 271 5.84 -11.47 -16.23
CA VAL A 271 6.88 -11.67 -15.22
C VAL A 271 7.11 -13.16 -14.96
N GLN A 272 6.05 -13.95 -14.78
CA GLN A 272 6.18 -15.39 -14.50
C GLN A 272 6.71 -16.18 -15.69
N LEU A 273 6.43 -15.77 -16.92
CA LEU A 273 6.99 -16.41 -18.11
C LEU A 273 8.50 -16.14 -18.27
N ALA A 274 8.93 -14.94 -17.89
CA ALA A 274 10.35 -14.56 -17.94
C ALA A 274 11.14 -15.07 -16.71
N HIS A 275 10.55 -14.96 -15.53
CA HIS A 275 11.18 -15.25 -14.24
C HIS A 275 10.23 -16.04 -13.34
N PRO A 276 10.04 -17.35 -13.58
CA PRO A 276 9.14 -18.19 -12.77
C PRO A 276 9.49 -18.13 -11.28
N GLY A 277 8.50 -17.90 -10.43
CA GLY A 277 8.68 -17.75 -8.99
C GLY A 277 9.07 -16.35 -8.52
N ALA A 278 9.13 -15.35 -9.41
CA ALA A 278 9.33 -13.96 -9.00
C ALA A 278 8.10 -13.45 -8.22
N PRO A 279 8.33 -12.70 -7.10
CA PRO A 279 7.21 -12.20 -6.30
C PRO A 279 6.43 -11.11 -7.03
N VAL A 280 5.12 -11.28 -7.11
CA VAL A 280 4.19 -10.30 -7.69
C VAL A 280 3.04 -10.04 -6.72
N MET A 281 2.45 -8.84 -6.80
CA MET A 281 1.30 -8.44 -6.00
C MET A 281 0.17 -7.95 -6.93
N HIS A 282 -1.07 -8.30 -6.58
CA HIS A 282 -2.23 -7.70 -7.23
C HIS A 282 -2.46 -6.31 -6.63
N GLY A 283 -1.75 -5.32 -7.17
CA GLY A 283 -1.92 -3.93 -6.83
C GLY A 283 -3.16 -3.32 -7.49
N GLY A 284 -3.47 -2.10 -7.10
CA GLY A 284 -4.48 -1.32 -7.80
C GLY A 284 -5.09 -0.20 -6.99
N GLY A 285 -5.50 0.82 -7.69
CA GLY A 285 -6.29 1.94 -7.20
C GLY A 285 -7.53 2.20 -8.05
N PRO A 286 -8.27 1.14 -8.47
CA PRO A 286 -9.43 1.35 -9.30
C PRO A 286 -10.47 2.19 -8.54
N THR A 287 -11.18 3.07 -9.25
CA THR A 287 -12.01 4.08 -8.62
C THR A 287 -13.22 4.45 -9.45
N ALA A 288 -14.05 5.32 -8.88
CA ALA A 288 -15.12 6.01 -9.59
C ALA A 288 -14.73 7.46 -9.90
N MET A 289 -15.55 8.11 -10.70
CA MET A 289 -15.50 9.54 -10.98
C MET A 289 -16.82 10.18 -10.55
N TYR A 290 -16.75 11.33 -9.92
CA TYR A 290 -17.95 12.16 -9.72
C TYR A 290 -18.38 12.73 -11.07
N MET A 291 -19.46 12.18 -11.66
CA MET A 291 -19.88 12.48 -13.04
C MET A 291 -20.24 13.95 -13.28
N ASN A 292 -20.63 14.68 -12.22
CA ASN A 292 -20.98 16.09 -12.30
C ASN A 292 -19.77 17.03 -12.32
N SER A 293 -18.60 16.59 -11.85
CA SER A 293 -17.39 17.42 -11.72
C SER A 293 -16.17 16.85 -12.45
N GLY A 294 -16.22 15.58 -12.85
CA GLY A 294 -15.05 14.86 -13.38
C GLY A 294 -14.00 14.56 -12.31
N ALA A 295 -14.27 14.83 -11.04
CA ALA A 295 -13.29 14.63 -9.98
C ALA A 295 -13.14 13.15 -9.60
N TYR A 296 -11.94 12.79 -9.23
CA TYR A 296 -11.57 11.46 -8.74
C TYR A 296 -12.28 11.17 -7.41
N ALA A 297 -13.04 10.07 -7.34
CA ALA A 297 -13.87 9.69 -6.19
C ALA A 297 -13.18 8.57 -5.39
N SER A 298 -12.04 8.89 -4.78
CA SER A 298 -11.10 7.92 -4.19
C SER A 298 -11.75 6.91 -3.23
N ASN A 299 -12.52 7.38 -2.26
CA ASN A 299 -13.16 6.54 -1.25
C ASN A 299 -14.69 6.55 -1.37
N SER A 300 -15.23 6.69 -2.60
CA SER A 300 -16.67 6.49 -2.82
C SER A 300 -17.06 5.02 -2.59
N PRO A 301 -18.33 4.74 -2.25
CA PRO A 301 -18.80 3.36 -2.06
C PRO A 301 -18.50 2.46 -3.25
N GLU A 302 -18.65 2.94 -4.48
CA GLU A 302 -18.37 2.19 -5.70
C GLU A 302 -16.87 1.86 -5.85
N ALA A 303 -15.98 2.80 -5.48
CA ALA A 303 -14.54 2.57 -5.47
C ALA A 303 -14.16 1.49 -4.45
N LEU A 304 -14.76 1.52 -3.26
CA LEU A 304 -14.52 0.51 -2.22
C LEU A 304 -15.01 -0.88 -2.66
N LEU A 305 -16.17 -0.96 -3.29
CA LEU A 305 -16.71 -2.22 -3.85
C LEU A 305 -15.80 -2.78 -4.96
N LEU A 306 -15.30 -1.92 -5.85
CA LEU A 306 -14.41 -2.33 -6.93
C LEU A 306 -13.05 -2.84 -6.40
N ARG A 307 -12.49 -2.20 -5.38
CA ARG A 307 -11.27 -2.68 -4.69
C ARG A 307 -11.52 -3.98 -3.93
N SER A 308 -12.72 -4.17 -3.38
CA SER A 308 -13.09 -5.45 -2.78
C SER A 308 -13.11 -6.59 -3.80
N CYS A 309 -13.62 -6.34 -5.02
CA CYS A 309 -13.50 -7.32 -6.13
C CYS A 309 -12.02 -7.66 -6.40
N GLN A 310 -11.13 -6.67 -6.41
CA GLN A 310 -9.69 -6.90 -6.57
C GLN A 310 -9.12 -7.81 -5.47
N GLY A 311 -9.49 -7.61 -4.21
CA GLY A 311 -9.09 -8.47 -3.09
C GLY A 311 -9.54 -9.92 -3.29
N HIS A 312 -10.80 -10.14 -3.68
CA HIS A 312 -11.30 -11.48 -4.00
C HIS A 312 -10.56 -12.15 -5.18
N MET A 313 -10.18 -11.36 -6.19
CA MET A 313 -9.39 -11.88 -7.32
C MET A 313 -7.96 -12.22 -6.90
N ALA A 314 -7.35 -11.43 -6.03
CA ALA A 314 -6.03 -11.72 -5.48
C ALA A 314 -6.04 -13.04 -4.67
N ASP A 315 -7.02 -13.22 -3.79
CA ASP A 315 -7.24 -14.48 -3.06
C ASP A 315 -7.41 -15.68 -4.03
N PHE A 316 -8.18 -15.50 -5.11
CA PHE A 316 -8.40 -16.53 -6.11
C PHE A 316 -7.12 -16.98 -6.83
N TYR A 317 -6.19 -16.05 -7.08
CA TYR A 317 -4.88 -16.35 -7.66
C TYR A 317 -3.82 -16.75 -6.63
N GLY A 318 -4.12 -16.62 -5.36
CA GLY A 318 -3.16 -16.85 -4.27
C GLY A 318 -1.98 -15.87 -4.29
N VAL A 319 -2.21 -14.64 -4.67
CA VAL A 319 -1.21 -13.57 -4.66
C VAL A 319 -1.55 -12.53 -3.60
N PRO A 320 -0.57 -11.86 -2.98
CA PRO A 320 -0.86 -10.78 -2.06
C PRO A 320 -1.65 -9.66 -2.73
N ALA A 321 -2.68 -9.17 -2.03
CA ALA A 321 -3.51 -8.04 -2.45
C ALA A 321 -2.97 -6.72 -1.91
N TRP A 322 -2.83 -5.71 -2.78
CA TRP A 322 -2.40 -4.37 -2.38
C TRP A 322 -3.24 -3.27 -3.02
N TYR A 323 -4.09 -2.60 -2.24
CA TYR A 323 -4.97 -1.57 -2.75
C TYR A 323 -5.25 -0.42 -1.77
N GLY A 324 -5.74 0.71 -2.31
CA GLY A 324 -5.93 1.95 -1.57
C GLY A 324 -7.01 1.87 -0.49
N ALA A 325 -6.72 2.49 0.66
CA ALA A 325 -7.64 2.57 1.78
C ALA A 325 -7.67 3.93 2.51
N GLY A 326 -6.74 4.85 2.24
CA GLY A 326 -6.60 6.05 3.06
C GLY A 326 -6.52 7.38 2.32
N ALA A 327 -6.62 7.41 0.99
CA ALA A 327 -6.55 8.64 0.22
C ALA A 327 -7.92 9.31 0.12
N THR A 328 -8.26 10.18 1.05
CA THR A 328 -9.53 10.91 1.08
C THR A 328 -9.65 11.96 -0.02
N THR A 329 -10.87 12.27 -0.45
CA THR A 329 -11.16 13.41 -1.33
C THR A 329 -11.27 14.75 -0.59
N ALA A 330 -11.23 14.76 0.74
CA ALA A 330 -11.22 15.96 1.56
C ALA A 330 -10.04 16.88 1.21
N LYS A 331 -10.25 18.20 1.33
CA LYS A 331 -9.24 19.23 1.03
C LYS A 331 -8.48 19.69 2.29
N GLU A 332 -8.98 19.29 3.44
CA GLU A 332 -8.40 19.60 4.76
C GLU A 332 -8.60 18.41 5.72
N PRO A 333 -7.78 18.25 6.74
CA PRO A 333 -8.00 17.25 7.77
C PRO A 333 -9.25 17.59 8.59
N GLY A 334 -10.09 16.59 8.88
CA GLY A 334 -11.30 16.81 9.66
C GLY A 334 -12.37 15.73 9.46
N ILE A 335 -13.64 16.14 9.53
CA ILE A 335 -14.75 15.19 9.53
C ILE A 335 -14.77 14.35 8.26
N GLN A 336 -14.65 14.97 7.07
CA GLN A 336 -14.71 14.25 5.80
C GLN A 336 -13.55 13.26 5.66
N SER A 337 -12.32 13.67 5.94
CA SER A 337 -11.17 12.76 5.86
C SER A 337 -11.33 11.57 6.80
N ALA A 338 -11.84 11.81 8.02
CA ALA A 338 -12.01 10.76 9.02
C ALA A 338 -13.06 9.71 8.59
N TYR A 339 -14.27 10.11 8.14
CA TYR A 339 -15.28 9.11 7.79
C TYR A 339 -14.95 8.37 6.49
N GLU A 340 -14.37 9.04 5.48
CA GLU A 340 -13.94 8.40 4.24
C GLU A 340 -12.84 7.36 4.52
N ASN A 341 -11.80 7.74 5.29
CA ASN A 341 -10.68 6.84 5.58
C ASN A 341 -11.09 5.71 6.54
N ALA A 342 -11.91 5.98 7.57
CA ALA A 342 -12.40 4.95 8.48
C ALA A 342 -13.16 3.84 7.75
N LEU A 343 -14.07 4.21 6.84
CA LEU A 343 -14.83 3.26 6.06
C LEU A 343 -13.93 2.48 5.08
N ALA A 344 -13.04 3.19 4.39
CA ALA A 344 -12.14 2.57 3.42
C ALA A 344 -11.14 1.59 4.08
N MET A 345 -10.54 1.96 5.20
CA MET A 345 -9.63 1.10 5.96
C MET A 345 -10.37 -0.12 6.51
N PHE A 346 -11.56 0.07 7.08
CA PHE A 346 -12.38 -1.06 7.54
C PHE A 346 -12.69 -2.03 6.40
N MET A 347 -13.14 -1.54 5.26
CA MET A 347 -13.44 -2.37 4.07
C MET A 347 -12.21 -3.11 3.57
N ALA A 348 -11.07 -2.44 3.44
CA ALA A 348 -9.84 -3.05 2.95
C ALA A 348 -9.36 -4.18 3.87
N TYR A 349 -9.31 -3.94 5.17
CA TYR A 349 -8.91 -4.94 6.15
C TYR A 349 -9.91 -6.11 6.25
N ALA A 350 -11.22 -5.82 6.23
CA ALA A 350 -12.24 -6.85 6.29
C ALA A 350 -12.33 -7.71 5.01
N ASN A 351 -11.89 -7.19 3.87
CA ASN A 351 -11.79 -7.94 2.60
C ASN A 351 -10.45 -8.69 2.43
N GLY A 352 -9.56 -8.65 3.43
CA GLY A 352 -8.32 -9.44 3.42
C GLY A 352 -7.21 -8.85 2.56
N ALA A 353 -7.10 -7.52 2.45
CA ALA A 353 -5.91 -6.89 1.88
C ALA A 353 -4.67 -7.28 2.69
N ASP A 354 -3.58 -7.67 2.02
CA ASP A 354 -2.30 -7.92 2.69
C ASP A 354 -1.56 -6.60 2.94
N VAL A 355 -1.61 -5.69 1.97
CA VAL A 355 -1.07 -4.33 2.10
C VAL A 355 -2.11 -3.32 1.65
N THR A 356 -2.26 -2.25 2.43
CA THR A 356 -3.06 -1.09 2.04
C THR A 356 -2.19 0.15 1.99
N PHE A 357 -2.69 1.24 1.40
CA PHE A 357 -1.96 2.51 1.33
C PHE A 357 -2.90 3.71 1.40
N GLY A 358 -2.32 4.90 1.53
CA GLY A 358 -3.04 6.17 1.43
C GLY A 358 -3.04 6.98 2.72
N THR A 359 -2.29 6.57 3.76
CA THR A 359 -2.24 7.34 5.00
C THR A 359 -1.62 8.72 4.78
N GLY A 360 -2.23 9.74 5.40
CA GLY A 360 -1.71 11.09 5.42
C GLY A 360 -1.91 11.88 4.12
N LEU A 361 -2.82 11.47 3.24
CA LEU A 361 -3.08 12.17 1.99
C LEU A 361 -4.49 12.78 1.92
N LEU A 362 -4.55 13.98 1.37
CA LEU A 362 -5.76 14.72 1.05
C LEU A 362 -5.88 14.93 -0.47
N ASP A 363 -7.05 15.40 -0.91
CA ASP A 363 -7.35 15.73 -2.31
C ASP A 363 -7.08 14.59 -3.29
N GLY A 364 -7.48 13.35 -2.93
CA GLY A 364 -7.28 12.19 -3.79
C GLY A 364 -5.79 11.90 -4.07
N SER A 365 -4.98 11.81 -3.03
CA SER A 365 -3.52 11.54 -3.07
C SER A 365 -2.64 12.70 -3.57
N ARG A 366 -3.12 13.94 -3.58
CA ARG A 366 -2.34 15.07 -4.10
C ARG A 366 -1.56 15.86 -3.05
N ILE A 367 -2.05 15.88 -1.80
CA ILE A 367 -1.52 16.75 -0.72
C ILE A 367 -1.11 15.89 0.47
N LEU A 368 0.17 15.91 0.84
CA LEU A 368 0.64 15.33 2.09
C LEU A 368 0.17 16.18 3.28
N CYS A 369 -0.41 15.52 4.28
CA CYS A 369 -0.88 16.11 5.52
C CYS A 369 -0.48 15.19 6.69
N LEU A 370 0.57 15.55 7.41
CA LEU A 370 1.14 14.71 8.47
C LEU A 370 0.18 14.54 9.66
N GLU A 371 -0.58 15.58 10.02
CA GLU A 371 -1.60 15.47 11.07
C GLU A 371 -2.73 14.50 10.70
N ASN A 372 -3.10 14.41 9.42
CA ASN A 372 -4.08 13.41 8.97
C ASN A 372 -3.53 11.99 9.10
N MET A 373 -2.21 11.79 8.88
CA MET A 373 -1.57 10.47 9.05
C MET A 373 -1.68 9.95 10.49
N LEU A 374 -1.62 10.84 11.49
CA LEU A 374 -1.82 10.43 12.89
C LEU A 374 -3.27 10.04 13.18
N VAL A 375 -4.24 10.73 12.57
CA VAL A 375 -5.66 10.36 12.65
C VAL A 375 -5.89 9.00 11.98
N ASP A 376 -5.25 8.76 10.84
CA ASP A 376 -5.31 7.49 10.12
C ASP A 376 -4.72 6.34 10.96
N ASP A 377 -3.59 6.56 11.66
CA ASP A 377 -3.00 5.57 12.59
C ASP A 377 -3.99 5.19 13.71
N GLU A 378 -4.71 6.15 14.28
CA GLU A 378 -5.74 5.87 15.28
C GLU A 378 -6.90 5.08 14.69
N ILE A 379 -7.39 5.43 13.51
CA ILE A 379 -8.45 4.70 12.80
C ILE A 379 -8.02 3.25 12.55
N ILE A 380 -6.80 3.02 12.09
CA ILE A 380 -6.26 1.68 11.86
C ILE A 380 -6.24 0.87 13.16
N GLY A 381 -5.82 1.49 14.26
CA GLY A 381 -5.84 0.86 15.58
C GLY A 381 -7.25 0.41 16.00
N MET A 382 -8.29 1.22 15.72
CA MET A 382 -9.69 0.85 15.94
C MET A 382 -10.11 -0.32 15.04
N VAL A 383 -9.80 -0.26 13.75
CA VAL A 383 -10.13 -1.30 12.77
C VAL A 383 -9.49 -2.64 13.17
N LYS A 384 -8.20 -2.65 13.49
CA LYS A 384 -7.49 -3.84 13.96
C LYS A 384 -8.16 -4.44 15.20
N ARG A 385 -8.53 -3.62 16.19
CA ARG A 385 -9.21 -4.10 17.39
C ARG A 385 -10.57 -4.75 17.09
N ILE A 386 -11.34 -4.18 16.17
CA ILE A 386 -12.62 -4.75 15.72
C ILE A 386 -12.40 -6.10 15.04
N LEU A 387 -11.46 -6.19 14.13
CA LEU A 387 -11.20 -7.40 13.33
C LEU A 387 -10.53 -8.53 14.10
N THR A 388 -9.86 -8.23 15.21
CA THR A 388 -9.38 -9.26 16.17
C THR A 388 -10.54 -10.09 16.73
N GLY A 389 -11.77 -9.54 16.69
CA GLY A 389 -12.99 -10.25 17.08
C GLY A 389 -13.12 -10.42 18.59
N ILE A 390 -13.84 -11.47 18.98
CA ILE A 390 -14.19 -11.78 20.39
C ILE A 390 -13.60 -13.15 20.72
N GLU A 391 -12.82 -13.21 21.78
CA GLU A 391 -12.39 -14.47 22.36
C GLU A 391 -13.49 -15.04 23.25
N VAL A 392 -13.88 -16.29 23.00
CA VAL A 392 -14.86 -17.01 23.82
C VAL A 392 -14.20 -18.22 24.44
N SER A 393 -13.95 -18.15 25.76
CA SER A 393 -13.35 -19.20 26.58
C SER A 393 -14.07 -19.25 27.92
N GLU A 394 -13.78 -20.24 28.74
CA GLU A 394 -14.33 -20.33 30.10
C GLU A 394 -13.93 -19.09 30.93
N GLU A 395 -12.70 -18.61 30.78
CA GLU A 395 -12.19 -17.41 31.43
C GLU A 395 -12.91 -16.14 30.98
N THR A 396 -13.04 -15.93 29.67
CA THR A 396 -13.66 -14.70 29.12
C THR A 396 -15.17 -14.67 29.27
N LEU A 397 -15.85 -15.83 29.40
CA LEU A 397 -17.26 -15.93 29.76
C LEU A 397 -17.53 -15.55 31.22
N ALA A 398 -16.53 -15.69 32.10
CA ALA A 398 -16.54 -15.25 33.48
C ALA A 398 -17.80 -15.67 34.30
N VAL A 399 -18.39 -16.83 33.98
CA VAL A 399 -19.70 -17.28 34.55
C VAL A 399 -19.70 -17.32 36.07
N ASP A 400 -18.63 -17.83 36.67
CA ASP A 400 -18.53 -17.93 38.14
C ASP A 400 -18.41 -16.56 38.80
N LEU A 401 -17.72 -15.61 38.14
CA LEU A 401 -17.67 -14.22 38.59
C LEU A 401 -19.07 -13.58 38.51
N ILE A 402 -19.82 -13.81 37.42
CA ILE A 402 -21.19 -13.32 37.29
C ILE A 402 -22.09 -13.86 38.39
N LYS A 403 -22.01 -15.18 38.70
CA LYS A 403 -22.76 -15.80 39.78
C LYS A 403 -22.39 -15.22 41.14
N LYS A 404 -21.09 -14.98 41.40
CA LYS A 404 -20.57 -14.37 42.63
C LYS A 404 -21.08 -12.95 42.82
N MET A 405 -21.08 -12.15 41.78
CA MET A 405 -21.49 -10.73 41.82
C MET A 405 -23.01 -10.54 41.90
N GLY A 406 -23.77 -11.40 41.25
CA GLY A 406 -25.23 -11.33 41.24
C GLY A 406 -25.77 -9.98 40.81
N PHE A 407 -26.90 -9.55 41.39
CA PHE A 407 -27.61 -8.34 40.98
C PHE A 407 -27.02 -7.02 41.50
N ASN A 408 -26.17 -7.05 42.54
CA ASN A 408 -25.64 -5.88 43.22
C ASN A 408 -24.10 -5.76 43.09
N GLY A 409 -23.49 -6.58 42.24
CA GLY A 409 -22.05 -6.61 42.06
C GLY A 409 -21.48 -5.43 41.29
N ASN A 410 -20.23 -5.07 41.60
CA ASN A 410 -19.44 -4.12 40.88
C ASN A 410 -18.13 -4.79 40.45
N TYR A 411 -17.93 -4.91 39.15
CA TYR A 411 -16.79 -5.61 38.56
C TYR A 411 -15.50 -4.77 38.55
N LEU A 412 -15.58 -3.43 38.77
CA LEU A 412 -14.47 -2.48 38.59
C LEU A 412 -13.21 -2.86 39.36
N PHE A 413 -13.37 -3.37 40.59
CA PHE A 413 -12.26 -3.70 41.46
C PHE A 413 -11.95 -5.21 41.53
N ASP A 414 -12.60 -6.03 40.71
CA ASP A 414 -12.32 -7.45 40.66
C ASP A 414 -11.02 -7.77 39.94
N ASN A 415 -10.40 -8.91 40.24
CA ASN A 415 -9.17 -9.36 39.61
C ASN A 415 -9.34 -9.61 38.11
N HIS A 416 -10.51 -10.07 37.67
CA HIS A 416 -10.82 -10.26 36.26
C HIS A 416 -10.73 -8.93 35.49
N THR A 417 -11.34 -7.86 35.99
CA THR A 417 -11.21 -6.52 35.36
C THR A 417 -9.75 -6.07 35.34
N ARG A 418 -8.99 -6.30 36.40
CA ARG A 418 -7.58 -5.96 36.46
C ARG A 418 -6.74 -6.73 35.42
N ALA A 419 -7.07 -7.99 35.19
CA ALA A 419 -6.39 -8.83 34.19
C ALA A 419 -6.66 -8.34 32.76
N HIS A 420 -7.92 -8.00 32.44
CA HIS A 420 -8.38 -7.76 31.06
C HIS A 420 -8.49 -6.27 30.67
N VAL A 421 -8.44 -5.31 31.61
CA VAL A 421 -8.63 -3.88 31.30
C VAL A 421 -7.63 -3.34 30.27
N ARG A 422 -6.44 -3.94 30.18
CA ARG A 422 -5.40 -3.52 29.22
C ARG A 422 -5.63 -4.05 27.79
N GLU A 423 -6.57 -4.96 27.61
CA GLU A 423 -7.00 -5.47 26.30
C GLU A 423 -7.97 -4.50 25.61
N LEU A 424 -8.55 -3.58 26.40
CA LEU A 424 -9.43 -2.55 25.87
C LEU A 424 -8.61 -1.54 25.06
N TRP A 425 -9.07 -1.28 23.85
CA TRP A 425 -8.46 -0.26 23.00
C TRP A 425 -8.46 1.12 23.67
N GLN A 426 -7.36 1.86 23.52
CA GLN A 426 -7.18 3.18 24.12
C GLN A 426 -6.98 4.20 23.02
N ALA A 427 -7.81 5.26 23.00
CA ALA A 427 -7.61 6.39 22.11
C ALA A 427 -6.31 7.13 22.46
N ARG A 428 -5.56 7.55 21.45
CA ARG A 428 -4.33 8.35 21.58
C ARG A 428 -4.54 9.81 21.27
N LEU A 429 -5.44 10.12 20.32
CA LEU A 429 -5.82 11.46 19.87
C LEU A 429 -7.24 11.81 20.30
N GLY A 430 -8.17 10.83 20.20
CA GLY A 430 -9.57 10.99 20.51
C GLY A 430 -9.78 11.44 21.97
N GLU A 431 -10.81 12.24 22.21
CA GLU A 431 -11.19 12.65 23.56
C GLU A 431 -11.99 11.57 24.25
N THR A 432 -11.57 11.15 25.42
CA THR A 432 -12.22 10.09 26.22
C THR A 432 -12.75 10.59 27.55
N GLY A 433 -12.48 11.84 27.92
CA GLY A 433 -12.97 12.48 29.14
C GLY A 433 -14.40 13.02 29.01
N ASN A 434 -14.91 13.58 30.11
CA ASN A 434 -16.18 14.28 30.06
C ASN A 434 -16.03 15.70 29.48
N TYR A 435 -17.16 16.31 29.11
CA TYR A 435 -17.19 17.62 28.46
C TYR A 435 -16.48 18.72 29.28
N ASP A 436 -16.72 18.76 30.59
CA ASP A 436 -16.12 19.78 31.45
C ASP A 436 -14.60 19.61 31.56
N GLY A 437 -14.12 18.36 31.66
CA GLY A 437 -12.70 18.02 31.64
C GLY A 437 -12.04 18.47 30.35
N TRP A 438 -12.61 18.15 29.21
CA TRP A 438 -12.15 18.58 27.90
C TRP A 438 -12.10 20.10 27.76
N LYS A 439 -13.17 20.79 28.18
CA LYS A 439 -13.25 22.25 28.15
C LYS A 439 -12.17 22.89 29.03
N ASN A 440 -11.98 22.39 30.25
CA ASN A 440 -10.97 22.87 31.16
C ASN A 440 -9.53 22.58 30.68
N ALA A 441 -9.33 21.54 29.89
CA ALA A 441 -8.05 21.21 29.26
C ALA A 441 -7.77 22.00 27.97
N GLY A 442 -8.58 23.04 27.66
CA GLY A 442 -8.37 23.93 26.52
C GLY A 442 -9.20 23.59 25.28
N ALA A 443 -10.15 22.65 25.37
CA ALA A 443 -11.12 22.29 24.32
C ALA A 443 -10.50 21.99 22.94
N ARG A 444 -9.30 21.37 22.92
CA ARG A 444 -8.56 21.08 21.69
C ARG A 444 -9.25 20.01 20.85
N SER A 445 -9.30 20.25 19.54
CA SER A 445 -9.76 19.29 18.55
C SER A 445 -8.75 18.14 18.35
N THR A 446 -9.19 17.04 17.73
CA THR A 446 -8.30 15.93 17.35
C THR A 446 -7.21 16.39 16.38
N THR A 447 -7.54 17.29 15.43
CA THR A 447 -6.56 17.84 14.48
C THR A 447 -5.46 18.67 15.20
N GLU A 448 -5.82 19.52 16.16
CA GLU A 448 -4.85 20.29 16.94
C GLU A 448 -3.93 19.37 17.76
N LYS A 449 -4.48 18.34 18.40
CA LYS A 449 -3.68 17.33 19.12
C LYS A 449 -2.74 16.57 18.15
N ALA A 450 -3.20 16.25 16.95
CA ALA A 450 -2.36 15.62 15.93
C ALA A 450 -1.22 16.54 15.48
N GLN A 451 -1.48 17.83 15.26
CA GLN A 451 -0.45 18.82 14.92
C GLN A 451 0.63 18.94 16.00
N GLU A 452 0.23 18.99 17.26
CA GLU A 452 1.18 19.00 18.39
C GLU A 452 2.04 17.72 18.38
N LYS A 453 1.41 16.57 18.16
CA LYS A 453 2.12 15.28 18.14
C LYS A 453 3.09 15.17 16.95
N VAL A 454 2.72 15.67 15.77
CA VAL A 454 3.64 15.79 14.63
C VAL A 454 4.86 16.64 15.02
N ALA A 455 4.65 17.79 15.66
CA ALA A 455 5.76 18.65 16.07
C ALA A 455 6.69 17.95 17.08
N GLU A 456 6.14 17.18 18.03
CA GLU A 456 6.93 16.37 18.95
C GLU A 456 7.78 15.32 18.22
N ILE A 457 7.19 14.57 17.28
CA ILE A 457 7.88 13.52 16.48
C ILE A 457 9.01 14.15 15.66
N LEU A 458 8.75 15.27 14.99
CA LEU A 458 9.73 15.94 14.15
C LEU A 458 10.90 16.54 14.93
N ALA A 459 10.70 16.87 16.22
CA ALA A 459 11.75 17.36 17.11
C ALA A 459 12.76 16.27 17.54
N VAL A 460 12.37 14.99 17.46
CA VAL A 460 13.27 13.86 17.76
C VAL A 460 14.20 13.60 16.59
N PRO A 461 15.49 13.33 16.77
CA PRO A 461 16.38 12.89 15.68
C PRO A 461 15.83 11.64 15.00
N ALA A 462 16.05 11.50 13.69
CA ALA A 462 15.76 10.26 12.97
C ALA A 462 16.62 9.09 13.51
N ALA A 463 16.18 7.85 13.25
CA ALA A 463 16.99 6.68 13.53
C ALA A 463 18.36 6.78 12.85
N GLU A 464 19.41 6.28 13.52
CA GLU A 464 20.76 6.33 13.00
C GLU A 464 20.85 5.65 11.62
N PHE A 465 21.49 6.34 10.69
CA PHE A 465 21.78 5.81 9.37
C PHE A 465 23.32 5.63 9.25
N PRO A 466 23.81 4.43 8.95
CA PRO A 466 25.25 4.17 8.89
C PRO A 466 25.97 5.12 7.93
N ALA A 467 27.07 5.73 8.39
CA ALA A 467 27.77 6.77 7.63
C ALA A 467 28.39 6.25 6.33
N ASP A 468 28.90 5.00 6.35
CA ASP A 468 29.44 4.30 5.19
C ASP A 468 28.38 4.03 4.14
N LEU A 469 27.21 3.52 4.55
CA LEU A 469 26.05 3.34 3.68
C LEU A 469 25.57 4.68 3.11
N GLY A 470 25.60 5.75 3.91
CA GLY A 470 25.27 7.09 3.46
C GLY A 470 26.20 7.60 2.36
N ALA A 471 27.50 7.39 2.52
CA ALA A 471 28.50 7.75 1.51
C ALA A 471 28.33 6.93 0.22
N GLU A 472 27.97 5.64 0.33
CA GLU A 472 27.68 4.78 -0.81
C GLU A 472 26.43 5.25 -1.58
N PHE A 473 25.36 5.61 -0.88
CA PHE A 473 24.15 6.19 -1.49
C PHE A 473 24.46 7.48 -2.26
N ASP A 474 25.23 8.39 -1.64
CA ASP A 474 25.63 9.65 -2.30
C ASP A 474 26.46 9.38 -3.56
N ALA A 475 27.36 8.38 -3.52
CA ALA A 475 28.18 7.98 -4.67
C ALA A 475 27.32 7.39 -5.81
N ILE A 476 26.32 6.55 -5.48
CA ILE A 476 25.41 5.95 -6.46
C ILE A 476 24.56 7.05 -7.12
N ILE A 477 23.99 7.98 -6.35
CA ILE A 477 23.20 9.09 -6.89
C ILE A 477 24.05 9.98 -7.80
N ALA A 478 25.29 10.29 -7.39
CA ALA A 478 26.20 11.08 -8.21
C ALA A 478 26.62 10.36 -9.51
N ALA A 479 26.74 9.02 -9.48
CA ALA A 479 27.03 8.23 -10.68
C ALA A 479 25.82 8.22 -11.64
N ALA A 480 24.62 8.03 -11.10
CA ALA A 480 23.36 8.08 -11.85
C ALA A 480 23.14 9.43 -12.53
N ALA A 481 23.45 10.54 -11.84
CA ALA A 481 23.36 11.88 -12.42
C ALA A 481 24.29 12.07 -13.63
N ARG A 482 25.48 11.46 -13.60
CA ARG A 482 26.40 11.47 -14.76
C ARG A 482 25.90 10.59 -15.91
N GLU A 483 25.30 9.43 -15.61
CA GLU A 483 24.69 8.55 -16.61
C GLU A 483 23.52 9.25 -17.30
N ALA A 484 22.60 9.88 -16.53
CA ALA A 484 21.48 10.65 -17.05
C ALA A 484 21.89 11.82 -17.94
N ALA A 485 22.98 12.52 -17.63
CA ALA A 485 23.49 13.63 -18.44
C ALA A 485 24.16 13.18 -19.76
N ALA A 486 24.43 11.89 -19.92
CA ALA A 486 25.04 11.31 -21.13
C ALA A 486 24.01 10.73 -22.12
N VAL A 487 22.75 10.62 -21.72
CA VAL A 487 21.61 10.17 -22.53
C VAL A 487 20.87 11.38 -23.10
#